data_7dbf62780a512309cbce637435d88b88
#
_entry.id   7dbf62780a512309cbce637435d88b88
#
_cell.length_a   1.000
_cell.length_b   1.000
_cell.length_c   1.000
_cell.angle_alpha   90.00
_cell.angle_beta   90.00
_cell.angle_gamma   90.00
#
_symmetry.space_group_name_H-M   'P 1'
#
loop_
_entity.id
_entity.type
_entity.pdbx_description
1 polymer ?
#
loop_
_entity_poly.entity_id
_entity_poly.type
_entity_poly.pdbx_seq_one_letter_code
_entity_poly.pdbx_strand_id
1 'polypeptide(L)'
;MAGFTKLHQAILHSSVWSEPHHVRVVWVSMLAMANADGVVEASVSGLARAANVTLAECREALELLMGPDDESRDGTSGERVARVDGGFYLLNYSNYRDRQTKQ
;
A
#
# COMPACT_ATOMS: atom_id res chain seq x y z
N MET A 1 -16.58 4.61 -14.71
CA MET A 1 -15.55 4.11 -13.81
C MET A 1 -15.38 5.03 -12.62
N ALA A 2 -14.95 4.44 -11.57
CA ALA A 2 -14.69 5.23 -10.40
C ALA A 2 -13.58 6.22 -10.69
N GLY A 3 -13.70 7.40 -10.19
CA GLY A 3 -12.71 8.41 -10.44
C GLY A 3 -11.85 8.75 -9.24
N PHE A 4 -12.12 8.16 -8.09
CA PHE A 4 -11.35 8.56 -6.92
C PHE A 4 -11.27 7.46 -5.90
N THR A 5 -10.31 7.64 -5.00
CA THR A 5 -10.13 6.78 -3.84
C THR A 5 -10.15 7.67 -2.61
N LYS A 6 -10.90 7.28 -1.62
CA LYS A 6 -10.88 7.99 -0.34
C LYS A 6 -9.67 7.52 0.45
N LEU A 7 -8.92 8.47 0.97
CA LEU A 7 -7.70 8.17 1.70
C LEU A 7 -7.82 8.73 3.10
N HIS A 8 -7.71 7.86 4.08
CA HIS A 8 -7.85 8.28 5.47
C HIS A 8 -6.63 9.08 5.90
N GLN A 9 -6.85 10.19 6.58
CA GLN A 9 -5.74 11.06 6.94
C GLN A 9 -4.79 10.40 7.95
N ALA A 10 -5.20 9.33 8.58
CA ALA A 10 -4.33 8.62 9.52
C ALA A 10 -3.04 8.12 8.87
N ILE A 11 -2.99 8.05 7.54
CA ILE A 11 -1.78 7.62 6.85
C ILE A 11 -0.60 8.53 7.23
N LEU A 12 -0.89 9.80 7.50
CA LEU A 12 0.17 10.75 7.84
C LEU A 12 0.82 10.46 9.18
N HIS A 13 0.16 9.66 10.00
CA HIS A 13 0.66 9.30 11.32
C HIS A 13 1.11 7.85 11.40
N SER A 14 1.10 7.14 10.27
CA SER A 14 1.52 5.76 10.25
C SER A 14 3.02 5.68 10.00
N SER A 15 3.61 4.55 10.38
CA SER A 15 5.06 4.38 10.22
C SER A 15 5.47 4.40 8.76
N VAL A 16 4.58 4.06 7.83
CA VAL A 16 4.93 4.09 6.43
C VAL A 16 5.27 5.51 5.98
N TRP A 17 4.71 6.52 6.64
CA TRP A 17 4.96 7.89 6.23
C TRP A 17 6.37 8.35 6.55
N SER A 18 7.09 7.60 7.38
CA SER A 18 8.49 7.88 7.69
C SER A 18 9.45 7.23 6.71
N GLU A 19 8.93 6.42 5.78
CA GLU A 19 9.79 5.73 4.83
C GLU A 19 10.25 6.66 3.72
N PRO A 20 11.27 6.24 2.94
CA PRO A 20 11.74 7.06 1.81
C PRO A 20 10.64 7.37 0.81
N HIS A 21 10.89 8.40 0.01
CA HIS A 21 9.90 8.90 -0.95
C HIS A 21 9.32 7.81 -1.82
N HIS A 22 10.16 6.96 -2.40
CA HIS A 22 9.65 5.96 -3.35
C HIS A 22 8.76 4.93 -2.65
N VAL A 23 9.04 4.65 -1.38
CA VAL A 23 8.19 3.73 -0.63
C VAL A 23 6.81 4.33 -0.42
N ARG A 24 6.78 5.60 -0.02
CA ARG A 24 5.50 6.29 0.19
C ARG A 24 4.71 6.38 -1.11
N VAL A 25 5.38 6.70 -2.20
CA VAL A 25 4.71 6.81 -3.49
C VAL A 25 4.14 5.47 -3.93
N VAL A 26 4.90 4.40 -3.79
CA VAL A 26 4.40 3.07 -4.13
C VAL A 26 3.22 2.70 -3.25
N TRP A 27 3.32 2.98 -1.94
CA TRP A 27 2.23 2.66 -1.02
C TRP A 27 0.93 3.36 -1.40
N VAL A 28 1.00 4.68 -1.64
CA VAL A 28 -0.20 5.44 -2.01
C VAL A 28 -0.74 4.97 -3.36
N SER A 29 0.15 4.64 -4.30
CA SER A 29 -0.28 4.12 -5.59
C SER A 29 -1.05 2.80 -5.43
N MET A 30 -0.55 1.93 -4.56
CA MET A 30 -1.23 0.66 -4.30
C MET A 30 -2.61 0.89 -3.67
N LEU A 31 -2.69 1.84 -2.74
CA LEU A 31 -3.99 2.16 -2.15
C LEU A 31 -4.98 2.64 -3.22
N ALA A 32 -4.50 3.43 -4.16
CA ALA A 32 -5.36 3.93 -5.23
C ALA A 32 -5.76 2.83 -6.21
N MET A 33 -4.89 1.85 -6.41
CA MET A 33 -5.13 0.79 -7.38
C MET A 33 -5.94 -0.37 -6.82
N ALA A 34 -5.98 -0.53 -5.50
CA ALA A 34 -6.60 -1.70 -4.89
C ALA A 34 -8.08 -1.77 -5.20
N ASN A 35 -8.56 -2.98 -5.45
CA ASN A 35 -9.99 -3.19 -5.66
C ASN A 35 -10.70 -3.27 -4.31
N ALA A 36 -11.99 -3.58 -4.33
CA ALA A 36 -12.79 -3.60 -3.11
C ALA A 36 -12.30 -4.62 -2.09
N ASP A 37 -11.58 -5.62 -2.54
CA ASP A 37 -11.06 -6.67 -1.66
C ASP A 37 -9.66 -6.35 -1.15
N GLY A 38 -9.12 -5.20 -1.54
CA GLY A 38 -7.78 -4.81 -1.10
C GLY A 38 -6.67 -5.43 -1.93
N VAL A 39 -6.99 -5.89 -3.13
CA VAL A 39 -6.00 -6.54 -4.00
C VAL A 39 -5.58 -5.58 -5.11
N VAL A 40 -4.28 -5.46 -5.28
CA VAL A 40 -3.70 -4.72 -6.40
C VAL A 40 -3.33 -5.73 -7.47
N GLU A 41 -4.04 -5.70 -8.59
CA GLU A 41 -3.82 -6.67 -9.67
C GLU A 41 -2.79 -6.12 -10.63
N ALA A 42 -1.54 -6.38 -10.34
CA ALA A 42 -0.44 -5.86 -11.15
C ALA A 42 0.82 -6.67 -10.92
N SER A 43 1.66 -6.70 -11.95
CA SER A 43 3.01 -7.22 -11.80
C SER A 43 3.87 -6.14 -11.15
N VAL A 44 5.09 -6.52 -10.77
CA VAL A 44 6.01 -5.55 -10.21
C VAL A 44 6.28 -4.43 -11.21
N SER A 45 6.52 -4.78 -12.48
CA SER A 45 6.79 -3.74 -13.48
C SER A 45 5.57 -2.88 -13.75
N GLY A 46 4.38 -3.47 -13.72
CA GLY A 46 3.15 -2.70 -13.88
C GLY A 46 2.95 -1.72 -12.74
N LEU A 47 3.24 -2.16 -11.52
CA LEU A 47 3.14 -1.28 -10.37
C LEU A 47 4.17 -0.16 -10.45
N ALA A 48 5.41 -0.48 -10.84
CA ALA A 48 6.44 0.55 -10.95
C ALA A 48 6.02 1.61 -11.95
N ARG A 49 5.43 1.19 -13.06
CA ARG A 49 4.97 2.13 -14.08
C ARG A 49 3.84 3.00 -13.55
N ALA A 50 2.89 2.39 -12.85
CA ALA A 50 1.77 3.15 -12.29
C ALA A 50 2.24 4.17 -11.27
N ALA A 51 3.20 3.79 -10.44
CA ALA A 51 3.73 4.69 -9.40
C ALA A 51 4.77 5.67 -9.97
N ASN A 52 5.20 5.44 -11.22
CA ASN A 52 6.18 6.28 -11.87
C ASN A 52 7.51 6.29 -11.11
N VAL A 53 7.95 5.11 -10.73
CA VAL A 53 9.26 4.91 -10.11
C VAL A 53 10.03 3.88 -10.91
N THR A 54 11.32 3.78 -10.67
CA THR A 54 12.10 2.76 -11.36
C THR A 54 11.75 1.39 -10.84
N LEU A 55 12.09 0.37 -11.63
CA LEU A 55 11.86 -1.00 -11.21
C LEU A 55 12.61 -1.32 -9.92
N ALA A 56 13.84 -0.83 -9.81
CA ALA A 56 14.63 -1.04 -8.60
C ALA A 56 13.98 -0.39 -7.40
N GLU A 57 13.48 0.83 -7.57
CA GLU A 57 12.79 1.52 -6.48
C GLU A 57 11.52 0.80 -6.06
N CYS A 58 10.81 0.27 -7.04
CA CYS A 58 9.57 -0.45 -6.74
C CYS A 58 9.87 -1.74 -5.97
N ARG A 59 10.93 -2.46 -6.37
CA ARG A 59 11.30 -3.67 -5.67
C ARG A 59 11.72 -3.39 -4.25
N GLU A 60 12.48 -2.34 -4.04
CA GLU A 60 12.89 -1.95 -2.70
C GLU A 60 11.67 -1.56 -1.85
N ALA A 61 10.76 -0.81 -2.44
CA ALA A 61 9.55 -0.41 -1.74
C ALA A 61 8.75 -1.63 -1.31
N LEU A 62 8.57 -2.59 -2.22
CA LEU A 62 7.81 -3.79 -1.89
C LEU A 62 8.49 -4.59 -0.80
N GLU A 63 9.82 -4.66 -0.84
CA GLU A 63 10.56 -5.37 0.19
C GLU A 63 10.28 -4.78 1.57
N LEU A 64 10.29 -3.47 1.66
CA LEU A 64 10.01 -2.80 2.92
C LEU A 64 8.55 -2.95 3.34
N LEU A 65 7.63 -2.84 2.39
CA LEU A 65 6.21 -2.94 2.71
C LEU A 65 5.79 -4.36 3.09
N MET A 66 6.49 -5.36 2.57
CA MET A 66 6.18 -6.75 2.88
C MET A 66 6.93 -7.27 4.09
N GLY A 67 7.86 -6.50 4.61
CA GLY A 67 8.63 -6.91 5.76
C GLY A 67 8.02 -6.43 7.06
N PRO A 68 8.53 -6.90 8.19
CA PRO A 68 8.02 -6.49 9.48
C PRO A 68 8.34 -5.03 9.78
N ASP A 69 7.54 -4.43 10.63
CA ASP A 69 7.71 -3.05 11.02
C ASP A 69 7.65 -2.97 12.55
N ASP A 70 8.79 -2.71 13.17
CA ASP A 70 8.88 -2.68 14.62
C ASP A 70 8.08 -1.54 15.23
N GLU A 71 7.70 -0.57 14.42
CA GLU A 71 6.95 0.58 14.92
C GLU A 71 5.46 0.47 14.66
N SER A 72 5.02 -0.71 14.25
CA SER A 72 3.60 -0.92 14.00
C SER A 72 2.80 -0.77 15.28
N ARG A 73 1.65 -0.15 15.17
CA ARG A 73 0.78 0.08 16.32
C ARG A 73 -0.48 -0.76 16.30
N ASP A 74 -0.59 -1.65 15.33
CA ASP A 74 -1.84 -2.39 15.17
C ASP A 74 -1.78 -3.79 15.76
N GLY A 75 -0.73 -4.10 16.49
CA GLY A 75 -0.62 -5.39 17.16
C GLY A 75 -0.14 -6.52 16.28
N THR A 76 0.23 -6.23 15.05
CA THR A 76 0.77 -7.23 14.15
C THR A 76 2.27 -7.01 14.01
N SER A 77 2.92 -7.84 13.17
CA SER A 77 4.34 -7.65 12.91
C SER A 77 4.60 -6.46 11.97
N GLY A 78 3.54 -5.85 11.45
CA GLY A 78 3.71 -4.61 10.69
C GLY A 78 3.78 -4.75 9.18
N GLU A 79 3.67 -5.97 8.67
CA GLU A 79 3.62 -6.13 7.22
C GLU A 79 2.39 -5.44 6.68
N ARG A 80 2.59 -4.70 5.59
CA ARG A 80 1.49 -3.97 4.98
C ARG A 80 0.98 -4.63 3.72
N VAL A 81 1.79 -5.47 3.10
CA VAL A 81 1.50 -6.05 1.80
C VAL A 81 1.87 -7.52 1.83
N ALA A 82 1.04 -8.34 1.22
CA ALA A 82 1.34 -9.75 1.04
C ALA A 82 1.24 -10.08 -0.45
N ARG A 83 2.09 -10.97 -0.91
CA ARG A 83 2.04 -11.37 -2.30
C ARG A 83 0.93 -12.40 -2.50
N VAL A 84 0.15 -12.22 -3.56
CA VAL A 84 -0.91 -13.16 -3.90
C VAL A 84 -0.85 -13.45 -5.39
N ASP A 85 -1.60 -14.45 -5.83
CA ASP A 85 -1.70 -14.75 -7.25
C ASP A 85 -2.19 -13.52 -8.00
N GLY A 86 -1.43 -13.11 -8.98
CA GLY A 86 -1.83 -12.00 -9.83
C GLY A 86 -1.60 -10.62 -9.25
N GLY A 87 -1.01 -10.52 -8.06
CA GLY A 87 -0.79 -9.18 -7.53
C GLY A 87 -0.39 -9.15 -6.09
N PHE A 88 -0.94 -8.18 -5.38
CA PHE A 88 -0.59 -7.91 -3.98
C PHE A 88 -1.83 -7.64 -3.17
N TYR A 89 -1.84 -8.10 -1.95
CA TYR A 89 -2.95 -7.88 -1.03
C TYR A 89 -2.51 -6.87 0.03
N LEU A 90 -3.33 -5.86 0.24
CA LEU A 90 -3.02 -4.82 1.22
C LEU A 90 -3.63 -5.19 2.57
N LEU A 91 -2.75 -5.48 3.51
CA LEU A 91 -3.19 -5.77 4.87
C LEU A 91 -3.70 -4.48 5.49
N ASN A 92 -4.72 -4.58 6.31
CA ASN A 92 -5.32 -3.42 6.97
C ASN A 92 -5.82 -2.37 5.99
N TYR A 93 -6.24 -2.82 4.82
CA TYR A 93 -6.69 -1.93 3.76
C TYR A 93 -7.75 -0.94 4.24
N SER A 94 -8.71 -1.42 4.99
CA SER A 94 -9.81 -0.56 5.44
C SER A 94 -9.36 0.51 6.43
N ASN A 95 -8.16 0.38 7.00
CA ASN A 95 -7.66 1.40 7.91
C ASN A 95 -7.17 2.64 7.19
N TYR A 96 -7.01 2.57 5.88
CA TYR A 96 -6.44 3.68 5.12
C TYR A 96 -7.36 4.15 4.02
N ARG A 97 -8.48 3.46 3.82
CA ARG A 97 -9.38 3.80 2.73
C ARG A 97 -10.79 3.40 3.12
N ASP A 98 -11.73 4.27 2.84
CA ASP A 98 -13.16 3.99 2.99
C ASP A 98 -13.60 3.61 4.39
N ARG A 99 -12.81 3.94 5.40
CA ARG A 99 -13.22 3.64 6.76
C ARG A 99 -14.53 4.27 7.11
N GLN A 100 -14.73 5.46 6.62
CA GLN A 100 -15.93 6.21 6.99
C GLN A 100 -17.17 5.68 6.34
N THR A 101 -17.07 4.74 5.43
CA THR A 101 -18.25 4.17 4.82
C THR A 101 -18.94 3.17 5.72
N LYS A 102 -18.27 2.76 6.77
CA LYS A 102 -18.93 1.89 7.74
C LYS A 102 -19.89 2.67 8.56
N GLN A 103 -20.94 2.10 8.87
CA GLN A 103 -21.93 2.78 9.71
C GLN A 103 -22.37 1.92 10.85
#